data_3ea518492a8666e6d5c9530b0d45ee6f
#
_entry.id   3ea518492a8666e6d5c9530b0d45ee6f
#
_cell.length_a   1.000
_cell.length_b   1.000
_cell.length_c   1.000
_cell.angle_alpha   90.00
_cell.angle_beta   90.00
_cell.angle_gamma   90.00
#
_symmetry.space_group_name_H-M   'P 1'
#
loop_
_entity.id
_entity.type
_entity.pdbx_description
1 polymer ?
#
loop_
_entity_poly.entity_id
_entity_poly.type
_entity_poly.pdbx_seq_one_letter_code
_entity_poly.pdbx_strand_id
1 'polypeptide(L)'
;MSKKIIPLFLFVLFSVSAFSQTAVGTKKIAPFQMTLTNGKPYNFAQLTPGPVVLMYFSPDCDHCQDFTKALLKNYTLISNKQLIMVTFQPMEMVKQFATTYNLASYPNIKIGTEGTSYLVQKYYQIRSFPYIAMYDKNGKHVRTFEGEQPYTEIFKALKSF
;
A
#
# COMPACT_ATOMS: atom_id res chain seq x y z
N MET A 1 -56.93 -53.84 16.38
CA MET A 1 -55.66 -53.38 16.92
C MET A 1 -54.95 -52.61 15.78
N SER A 2 -55.02 -51.29 15.81
CA SER A 2 -54.51 -50.42 14.72
C SER A 2 -53.15 -49.88 15.13
N LYS A 3 -52.07 -50.28 14.43
CA LYS A 3 -50.70 -49.80 14.65
C LYS A 3 -50.53 -48.45 13.94
N LYS A 4 -50.46 -47.38 14.69
CA LYS A 4 -50.08 -46.05 14.18
C LYS A 4 -48.58 -45.98 13.90
N ILE A 5 -48.23 -45.84 12.64
CA ILE A 5 -46.85 -45.61 12.19
C ILE A 5 -46.63 -44.10 12.25
N ILE A 6 -45.69 -43.65 13.11
CA ILE A 6 -45.27 -42.27 13.21
C ILE A 6 -44.10 -42.10 12.21
N PRO A 7 -44.17 -41.22 11.22
CA PRO A 7 -43.04 -40.95 10.37
C PRO A 7 -42.01 -40.07 11.12
N LEU A 8 -40.81 -40.59 11.28
CA LEU A 8 -39.65 -39.90 11.82
C LEU A 8 -39.16 -38.90 10.77
N PHE A 9 -39.48 -37.63 10.96
CA PHE A 9 -38.99 -36.54 10.10
C PHE A 9 -37.53 -36.28 10.46
N LEU A 10 -36.61 -36.75 9.62
CA LEU A 10 -35.16 -36.49 9.76
C LEU A 10 -34.87 -35.06 9.33
N PHE A 11 -34.71 -34.16 10.32
CA PHE A 11 -34.33 -32.79 10.10
C PHE A 11 -32.83 -32.73 9.81
N VAL A 12 -32.46 -32.70 8.52
CA VAL A 12 -31.08 -32.46 8.09
C VAL A 12 -30.76 -31.00 8.30
N LEU A 13 -30.05 -30.68 9.41
CA LEU A 13 -29.46 -29.36 9.66
C LEU A 13 -28.33 -29.13 8.67
N PHE A 14 -28.65 -28.39 7.60
CA PHE A 14 -27.63 -27.83 6.70
C PHE A 14 -26.92 -26.70 7.45
N SER A 15 -25.77 -27.01 8.04
CA SER A 15 -24.86 -26.02 8.59
C SER A 15 -24.24 -25.23 7.44
N VAL A 16 -24.84 -24.09 7.12
CA VAL A 16 -24.23 -23.11 6.22
C VAL A 16 -23.04 -22.50 6.96
N SER A 17 -21.85 -23.02 6.69
CA SER A 17 -20.61 -22.37 7.11
C SER A 17 -20.52 -21.02 6.38
N ALA A 18 -20.94 -19.96 7.06
CA ALA A 18 -20.69 -18.61 6.61
C ALA A 18 -19.16 -18.41 6.59
N PHE A 19 -18.57 -18.49 5.40
CA PHE A 19 -17.22 -17.97 5.18
C PHE A 19 -17.27 -16.48 5.52
N SER A 20 -16.83 -16.14 6.71
CA SER A 20 -16.55 -14.75 7.09
C SER A 20 -15.42 -14.28 6.19
N GLN A 21 -15.77 -13.68 5.05
CA GLN A 21 -14.83 -12.84 4.32
C GLN A 21 -14.47 -11.71 5.29
N THR A 22 -13.30 -11.81 5.91
CA THR A 22 -12.68 -10.68 6.58
C THR A 22 -12.60 -9.58 5.54
N ALA A 23 -13.57 -8.67 5.57
CA ALA A 23 -13.49 -7.42 4.83
C ALA A 23 -12.14 -6.82 5.23
N VAL A 24 -11.20 -6.75 4.27
CA VAL A 24 -9.98 -5.95 4.40
C VAL A 24 -10.49 -4.54 4.60
N GLY A 25 -10.62 -4.15 5.88
CA GLY A 25 -11.18 -2.87 6.27
C GLY A 25 -10.45 -1.79 5.50
N THR A 26 -11.18 -0.87 4.90
CA THR A 26 -10.65 0.27 4.16
C THR A 26 -9.79 1.09 5.12
N LYS A 27 -8.51 0.73 5.26
CA LYS A 27 -7.59 1.45 6.14
C LYS A 27 -7.42 2.86 5.58
N LYS A 28 -7.60 3.85 6.45
CA LYS A 28 -7.18 5.21 6.13
C LYS A 28 -5.68 5.21 5.84
N ILE A 29 -5.20 6.27 5.19
CA ILE A 29 -3.75 6.42 5.00
C ILE A 29 -3.04 6.42 6.37
N ALA A 30 -1.91 5.72 6.47
CA ALA A 30 -1.13 5.68 7.70
C ALA A 30 -0.78 7.11 8.15
N PRO A 31 -0.82 7.40 9.46
CA PRO A 31 -0.39 8.69 10.00
C PRO A 31 1.15 8.78 9.99
N PHE A 32 1.76 8.63 8.80
CA PHE A 32 3.20 8.58 8.64
C PHE A 32 3.89 9.87 9.11
N GLN A 33 5.11 9.70 9.61
CA GLN A 33 6.06 10.76 9.90
C GLN A 33 7.42 10.32 9.39
N MET A 34 8.08 11.15 8.61
CA MET A 34 9.38 10.84 8.04
C MET A 34 10.28 12.07 7.95
N THR A 35 11.58 11.86 7.88
CA THR A 35 12.56 12.88 7.52
C THR A 35 12.88 12.74 6.04
N LEU A 36 12.68 13.81 5.27
CA LEU A 36 13.01 13.87 3.85
C LEU A 36 14.53 13.90 3.61
N THR A 37 14.96 13.63 2.37
CA THR A 37 16.39 13.69 1.97
C THR A 37 17.08 15.03 2.21
N ASN A 38 16.31 16.13 2.30
CA ASN A 38 16.81 17.47 2.64
C ASN A 38 16.82 17.76 4.15
N GLY A 39 16.58 16.76 5.00
CA GLY A 39 16.55 16.85 6.45
C GLY A 39 15.27 17.46 7.04
N LYS A 40 14.30 17.89 6.22
CA LYS A 40 13.04 18.46 6.72
C LYS A 40 12.06 17.38 7.15
N PRO A 41 11.31 17.56 8.25
CA PRO A 41 10.23 16.66 8.62
C PRO A 41 9.08 16.75 7.62
N TYR A 42 8.44 15.62 7.34
CA TYR A 42 7.24 15.54 6.53
C TYR A 42 6.30 14.48 7.10
N ASN A 43 5.01 14.78 7.16
CA ASN A 43 4.02 13.89 7.74
C ASN A 43 2.69 13.92 6.96
N PHE A 44 1.78 13.01 7.29
CA PHE A 44 0.51 12.84 6.59
C PHE A 44 -0.39 14.09 6.60
N ALA A 45 -0.29 14.97 7.60
CA ALA A 45 -1.07 16.21 7.65
C ALA A 45 -0.62 17.25 6.62
N GLN A 46 0.55 17.08 6.01
CA GLN A 46 1.09 17.93 4.95
C GLN A 46 0.74 17.44 3.54
N LEU A 47 -0.04 16.36 3.43
CA LEU A 47 -0.59 15.94 2.15
C LEU A 47 -1.51 17.03 1.59
N THR A 48 -1.33 17.33 0.30
CA THR A 48 -2.23 18.23 -0.41
C THR A 48 -3.49 17.48 -0.88
N PRO A 49 -4.61 18.17 -1.15
CA PRO A 49 -5.77 17.53 -1.76
C PRO A 49 -5.41 16.81 -3.06
N GLY A 50 -5.88 15.58 -3.22
CA GLY A 50 -5.64 14.78 -4.42
C GLY A 50 -5.33 13.31 -4.13
N PRO A 51 -5.15 12.50 -5.18
CA PRO A 51 -4.83 11.08 -5.01
C PRO A 51 -3.44 10.87 -4.43
N VAL A 52 -3.30 9.82 -3.61
CA VAL A 52 -2.03 9.46 -2.95
C VAL A 52 -1.66 8.02 -3.24
N VAL A 53 -0.40 7.80 -3.58
CA VAL A 53 0.24 6.49 -3.63
C VAL A 53 1.30 6.46 -2.53
N LEU A 54 1.09 5.64 -1.51
CA LEU A 54 2.10 5.41 -0.48
C LEU A 54 2.86 4.14 -0.83
N MET A 55 4.17 4.25 -0.97
CA MET A 55 5.08 3.13 -1.17
C MET A 55 5.98 2.96 0.04
N TYR A 56 5.90 1.82 0.71
CA TYR A 56 6.86 1.44 1.73
C TYR A 56 7.88 0.46 1.14
N PHE A 57 9.16 0.76 1.31
CA PHE A 57 10.22 0.09 0.54
C PHE A 57 11.52 -0.03 1.32
N SER A 58 12.45 -0.83 0.79
CA SER A 58 13.85 -0.79 1.20
C SER A 58 14.73 -0.41 0.00
N PRO A 59 15.68 0.53 0.14
CA PRO A 59 16.57 0.94 -0.95
C PRO A 59 17.44 -0.20 -1.52
N ASP A 60 17.73 -1.22 -0.74
CA ASP A 60 18.51 -2.41 -1.10
C ASP A 60 17.66 -3.59 -1.60
N CYS A 61 16.34 -3.38 -1.75
CA CYS A 61 15.42 -4.39 -2.27
C CYS A 61 15.36 -4.30 -3.81
N ASP A 62 15.77 -5.35 -4.52
CA ASP A 62 15.80 -5.40 -5.99
C ASP A 62 14.41 -5.14 -6.60
N HIS A 63 13.35 -5.77 -6.07
CA HIS A 63 11.98 -5.55 -6.54
C HIS A 63 11.52 -4.09 -6.37
N CYS A 64 11.98 -3.40 -5.30
CA CYS A 64 11.70 -1.98 -5.09
C CYS A 64 12.42 -1.09 -6.11
N GLN A 65 13.68 -1.43 -6.41
CA GLN A 65 14.49 -0.74 -7.41
C GLN A 65 13.89 -0.89 -8.80
N ASP A 66 13.54 -2.12 -9.20
CA ASP A 66 12.97 -2.41 -10.51
C ASP A 66 11.57 -1.82 -10.67
N PHE A 67 10.74 -1.89 -9.63
CA PHE A 67 9.44 -1.21 -9.65
C PHE A 67 9.60 0.31 -9.80
N THR A 68 10.55 0.93 -9.08
CA THR A 68 10.82 2.37 -9.20
C THR A 68 11.25 2.73 -10.61
N LYS A 69 12.17 1.98 -11.24
CA LYS A 69 12.55 2.18 -12.66
C LYS A 69 11.34 2.09 -13.58
N ALA A 70 10.51 1.05 -13.42
CA ALA A 70 9.34 0.83 -14.25
C ALA A 70 8.29 1.96 -14.06
N LEU A 71 8.10 2.42 -12.83
CA LEU A 71 7.17 3.51 -12.50
C LEU A 71 7.62 4.83 -13.11
N LEU A 72 8.90 5.18 -13.02
CA LEU A 72 9.46 6.41 -13.60
C LEU A 72 9.43 6.39 -15.13
N LYS A 73 9.65 5.24 -15.76
CA LYS A 73 9.41 5.05 -17.22
C LYS A 73 7.97 5.35 -17.63
N ASN A 74 7.02 5.13 -16.73
CA ASN A 74 5.59 5.35 -16.92
C ASN A 74 5.07 6.50 -16.05
N TYR A 75 5.86 7.56 -15.88
CA TYR A 75 5.60 8.65 -14.92
C TYR A 75 4.22 9.30 -15.10
N THR A 76 3.66 9.31 -16.30
CA THR A 76 2.30 9.80 -16.55
C THR A 76 1.23 9.14 -15.69
N LEU A 77 1.46 7.91 -15.20
CA LEU A 77 0.55 7.19 -14.31
C LEU A 77 0.44 7.84 -12.92
N ILE A 78 1.46 8.58 -12.52
CA ILE A 78 1.56 9.19 -11.19
C ILE A 78 1.74 10.71 -11.22
N SER A 79 1.83 11.34 -12.40
CA SER A 79 2.11 12.77 -12.54
C SER A 79 1.08 13.68 -11.87
N ASN A 80 -0.16 13.21 -11.74
CA ASN A 80 -1.27 13.89 -11.06
C ASN A 80 -1.56 13.35 -9.65
N LYS A 81 -0.68 12.52 -9.08
CA LYS A 81 -0.80 11.89 -7.77
C LYS A 81 0.39 12.26 -6.89
N GLN A 82 0.20 12.25 -5.59
CA GLN A 82 1.31 12.37 -4.64
C GLN A 82 1.89 10.97 -4.41
N LEU A 83 3.17 10.77 -4.79
CA LEU A 83 3.90 9.55 -4.45
C LEU A 83 4.70 9.78 -3.18
N ILE A 84 4.35 9.08 -2.12
CA ILE A 84 4.99 9.13 -0.81
C ILE A 84 5.79 7.85 -0.61
N MET A 85 7.11 7.95 -0.67
CA MET A 85 8.04 6.82 -0.52
C MET A 85 8.63 6.85 0.88
N VAL A 86 8.26 5.89 1.71
CA VAL A 86 8.68 5.78 3.11
C VAL A 86 9.52 4.53 3.29
N THR A 87 10.61 4.64 4.04
CA THR A 87 11.44 3.51 4.45
C THR A 87 11.82 3.63 5.92
N PHE A 88 12.32 2.54 6.50
CA PHE A 88 12.95 2.52 7.84
C PHE A 88 14.48 2.63 7.77
N GLN A 89 15.05 2.52 6.58
CA GLN A 89 16.48 2.49 6.35
C GLN A 89 17.17 3.85 6.67
N PRO A 90 18.49 3.83 6.95
CA PRO A 90 19.24 5.04 7.23
C PRO A 90 19.18 6.08 6.11
N MET A 91 19.24 7.36 6.50
CA MET A 91 19.14 8.49 5.57
C MET A 91 20.15 8.43 4.42
N GLU A 92 21.35 7.91 4.65
CA GLU A 92 22.37 7.81 3.60
C GLU A 92 21.93 6.88 2.47
N MET A 93 21.28 5.75 2.78
CA MET A 93 20.72 4.84 1.77
C MET A 93 19.55 5.51 1.02
N VAL A 94 18.72 6.30 1.72
CA VAL A 94 17.62 7.05 1.11
C VAL A 94 18.13 8.10 0.13
N LYS A 95 19.16 8.85 0.50
CA LYS A 95 19.80 9.86 -0.36
C LYS A 95 20.42 9.22 -1.60
N GLN A 96 21.13 8.11 -1.42
CA GLN A 96 21.73 7.36 -2.55
C GLN A 96 20.65 6.89 -3.51
N PHE A 97 19.57 6.31 -3.00
CA PHE A 97 18.43 5.86 -3.81
C PHE A 97 17.79 7.03 -4.57
N ALA A 98 17.51 8.15 -3.87
CA ALA A 98 16.93 9.33 -4.49
C ALA A 98 17.81 9.90 -5.61
N THR A 99 19.13 9.90 -5.44
CA THR A 99 20.10 10.34 -6.44
C THR A 99 20.15 9.37 -7.63
N THR A 100 20.24 8.07 -7.38
CA THR A 100 20.29 7.03 -8.41
C THR A 100 19.10 7.11 -9.37
N TYR A 101 17.90 7.39 -8.85
CA TYR A 101 16.67 7.50 -9.63
C TYR A 101 16.28 8.93 -9.99
N ASN A 102 17.14 9.92 -9.71
CA ASN A 102 16.90 11.35 -9.97
C ASN A 102 15.52 11.84 -9.48
N LEU A 103 15.12 11.39 -8.27
CA LEU A 103 13.77 11.66 -7.74
C LEU A 103 13.51 13.15 -7.49
N ALA A 104 14.55 13.98 -7.35
CA ALA A 104 14.43 15.43 -7.19
C ALA A 104 13.78 16.11 -8.41
N SER A 105 13.84 15.49 -9.60
CA SER A 105 13.20 16.00 -10.83
C SER A 105 11.67 15.82 -10.83
N TYR A 106 11.10 15.13 -9.85
CA TYR A 106 9.68 14.82 -9.79
C TYR A 106 9.04 15.49 -8.56
N PRO A 107 8.40 16.67 -8.71
CA PRO A 107 7.96 17.50 -7.58
C PRO A 107 6.85 16.84 -6.73
N ASN A 108 6.10 15.91 -7.33
CA ASN A 108 5.04 15.15 -6.66
C ASN A 108 5.55 13.93 -5.88
N ILE A 109 6.86 13.63 -5.93
CA ILE A 109 7.48 12.53 -5.18
C ILE A 109 8.09 13.09 -3.89
N LYS A 110 7.72 12.50 -2.76
CA LYS A 110 8.33 12.74 -1.46
C LYS A 110 8.95 11.43 -0.99
N ILE A 111 10.26 11.45 -0.68
CA ILE A 111 10.99 10.28 -0.20
C ILE A 111 11.68 10.61 1.11
N GLY A 112 11.59 9.69 2.07
CA GLY A 112 12.18 9.87 3.39
C GLY A 112 12.20 8.60 4.21
N THR A 113 12.81 8.72 5.40
CA THR A 113 12.87 7.64 6.38
C THR A 113 12.05 7.95 7.61
N GLU A 114 11.31 6.94 8.11
CA GLU A 114 10.68 6.97 9.43
C GLU A 114 11.62 6.47 10.55
N GLY A 115 12.84 6.06 10.19
CA GLY A 115 13.82 5.52 11.13
C GLY A 115 13.29 4.30 11.88
N THR A 116 13.59 4.23 13.18
CA THR A 116 13.22 3.09 14.03
C THR A 116 11.80 3.12 14.57
N SER A 117 10.95 4.05 14.12
CA SER A 117 9.55 4.10 14.56
C SER A 117 8.74 2.91 14.04
N TYR A 118 9.03 2.48 12.81
CA TYR A 118 8.30 1.44 12.07
C TYR A 118 6.78 1.66 12.08
N LEU A 119 6.35 2.94 12.09
CA LEU A 119 4.94 3.30 12.23
C LEU A 119 4.13 2.81 11.04
N VAL A 120 4.60 3.08 9.82
CA VAL A 120 3.92 2.69 8.58
C VAL A 120 3.89 1.17 8.46
N GLN A 121 5.04 0.52 8.73
CA GLN A 121 5.15 -0.93 8.68
C GLN A 121 4.17 -1.61 9.65
N LYS A 122 4.12 -1.15 10.91
CA LYS A 122 3.20 -1.67 11.92
C LYS A 122 1.73 -1.38 11.58
N TYR A 123 1.44 -0.17 11.09
CA TYR A 123 0.07 0.23 10.76
C TYR A 123 -0.55 -0.67 9.69
N TYR A 124 0.20 -0.98 8.62
CA TYR A 124 -0.27 -1.84 7.55
C TYR A 124 0.07 -3.32 7.75
N GLN A 125 0.86 -3.67 8.78
CA GLN A 125 1.35 -5.03 9.05
C GLN A 125 2.17 -5.58 7.87
N ILE A 126 3.04 -4.73 7.30
CA ILE A 126 3.83 -5.02 6.10
C ILE A 126 4.82 -6.16 6.37
N ARG A 127 4.83 -7.15 5.49
CA ARG A 127 5.70 -8.34 5.56
C ARG A 127 6.66 -8.44 4.38
N SER A 128 6.32 -7.82 3.24
CA SER A 128 7.12 -7.89 2.01
C SER A 128 7.19 -6.55 1.30
N PHE A 129 8.30 -6.30 0.58
CA PHE A 129 8.54 -5.06 -0.16
C PHE A 129 8.55 -5.30 -1.68
N PRO A 130 8.16 -4.27 -2.47
CA PRO A 130 7.53 -3.03 -2.03
C PRO A 130 6.10 -3.27 -1.53
N TYR A 131 5.64 -2.45 -0.58
CA TYR A 131 4.23 -2.35 -0.22
C TYR A 131 3.67 -1.06 -0.80
N ILE A 132 2.57 -1.14 -1.55
CA ILE A 132 1.98 -0.01 -2.28
C ILE A 132 0.52 0.11 -1.88
N ALA A 133 0.13 1.21 -1.24
CA ALA A 133 -1.26 1.52 -0.91
C ALA A 133 -1.72 2.75 -1.71
N MET A 134 -2.86 2.66 -2.35
CA MET A 134 -3.43 3.67 -3.24
C MET A 134 -4.70 4.25 -2.64
N TYR A 135 -4.81 5.58 -2.70
CA TYR A 135 -5.93 6.34 -2.17
C TYR A 135 -6.42 7.34 -3.22
N ASP A 136 -7.72 7.42 -3.40
CA ASP A 136 -8.33 8.40 -4.29
C ASP A 136 -8.28 9.84 -3.73
N LYS A 137 -8.78 10.80 -4.50
CA LYS A 137 -8.80 12.21 -4.11
C LYS A 137 -9.59 12.53 -2.84
N ASN A 138 -10.44 11.61 -2.38
CA ASN A 138 -11.23 11.71 -1.16
C ASN A 138 -10.56 10.97 0.02
N GLY A 139 -9.36 10.43 -0.17
CA GLY A 139 -8.65 9.63 0.82
C GLY A 139 -9.22 8.23 1.03
N LYS A 140 -10.13 7.77 0.14
CA LYS A 140 -10.67 6.43 0.18
C LYS A 140 -9.64 5.45 -0.38
N HIS A 141 -9.40 4.37 0.34
CA HIS A 141 -8.52 3.29 -0.12
C HIS A 141 -9.05 2.67 -1.42
N VAL A 142 -8.17 2.58 -2.42
CA VAL A 142 -8.47 2.00 -3.74
C VAL A 142 -7.96 0.57 -3.81
N ARG A 143 -6.66 0.38 -3.58
CA ARG A 143 -6.00 -0.93 -3.68
C ARG A 143 -4.69 -0.97 -2.92
N THR A 144 -4.28 -2.19 -2.57
CA THR A 144 -2.96 -2.48 -1.98
C THR A 144 -2.29 -3.59 -2.77
N PHE A 145 -0.97 -3.46 -2.94
CA PHE A 145 -0.08 -4.50 -3.45
C PHE A 145 1.07 -4.69 -2.46
N GLU A 146 1.49 -5.92 -2.23
CA GLU A 146 2.57 -6.25 -1.31
C GLU A 146 3.49 -7.30 -1.93
N GLY A 147 4.80 -7.08 -1.83
CA GLY A 147 5.83 -7.90 -2.43
C GLY A 147 5.85 -7.80 -3.96
N GLU A 148 6.48 -8.77 -4.59
CA GLU A 148 6.55 -8.85 -6.05
C GLU A 148 5.17 -9.10 -6.65
N GLN A 149 4.76 -8.20 -7.55
CA GLN A 149 3.47 -8.26 -8.24
C GLN A 149 3.65 -7.90 -9.71
N PRO A 150 2.83 -8.45 -10.61
CA PRO A 150 2.86 -8.04 -12.02
C PRO A 150 2.64 -6.53 -12.18
N TYR A 151 3.57 -5.82 -12.82
CA TYR A 151 3.46 -4.37 -13.00
C TYR A 151 2.22 -3.96 -13.78
N THR A 152 1.74 -4.82 -14.68
CA THR A 152 0.50 -4.60 -15.43
C THR A 152 -0.70 -4.38 -14.51
N GLU A 153 -0.80 -5.15 -13.43
CA GLU A 153 -1.89 -5.02 -12.45
C GLU A 153 -1.75 -3.73 -11.63
N ILE A 154 -0.51 -3.41 -11.20
CA ILE A 154 -0.25 -2.16 -10.48
C ILE A 154 -0.56 -0.95 -11.37
N PHE A 155 -0.09 -0.96 -12.64
CA PHE A 155 -0.32 0.14 -13.58
C PHE A 155 -1.79 0.28 -13.98
N LYS A 156 -2.53 -0.83 -14.10
CA LYS A 156 -3.98 -0.82 -14.29
C LYS A 156 -4.68 -0.15 -13.12
N ALA A 157 -4.28 -0.48 -11.89
CA ALA A 157 -4.84 0.16 -10.70
C ALA A 157 -4.49 1.66 -10.65
N LEU A 158 -3.25 2.07 -10.99
CA LEU A 158 -2.85 3.47 -11.05
C LEU A 158 -3.65 4.29 -12.08
N LYS A 159 -4.12 3.67 -13.16
CA LYS A 159 -4.97 4.33 -14.17
C LYS A 159 -6.41 4.53 -13.71
N SER A 160 -6.87 3.80 -12.69
CA SER A 160 -8.30 3.76 -12.31
C SER A 160 -8.74 4.88 -11.37
N PHE A 161 -7.84 5.79 -10.90
CA PHE A 161 -8.17 6.86 -9.95
C PHE A 161 -7.32 8.13 -10.14
#